data_69ffc6f8abf390d1d27cc4f9aa559c24
#
_entry.id   69ffc6f8abf390d1d27cc4f9aa559c24
#
_cell.length_a   1.000
_cell.length_b   1.000
_cell.length_c   1.000
_cell.angle_alpha   90.00
_cell.angle_beta   90.00
_cell.angle_gamma   90.00
#
_symmetry.space_group_name_H-M   'P 1'
#
loop_
_entity.id
_entity.type
_entity.pdbx_description
1 polymer ?
#
loop_
_entity_poly.entity_id
_entity_poly.type
_entity_poly.pdbx_seq_one_letter_code
_entity_poly.pdbx_strand_id
1 'polypeptide(L)'
;MSISYIKKKCFRALLPVLIFLSFSELYAKSVPSWYGHQEMLFPPELYITAVGEGENRTEAEFDAVAKLSLYFRTTTDINNQLLKNYHEIDSDDGYEFSKKTKITERAKISSQAEFLGVQFAEGFVLDGKFTLLAYIERSQAFGVYSQRIKTNCAVLESLLLVAEDYNNPVLGVEAARKTVPVADITAELLKMARTVSRTDSADFDYADSLIQRAHTALQICEKNLVFRVEVTNDWDGMIFRTLSDLLEDAGYSLSAADGICAIPVKVTARREDNAAGIFLYCGIVVNVTDGNGETVFSYSRNFPKKGARTEGFAYQRAYKAIANELEASFVQEFSAKIKK
;
A
#
# COMPACT_ATOMS: atom_id res chain seq x y z
N MET A 1 -43.01 -84.16 -25.54
CA MET A 1 -42.90 -82.93 -24.79
C MET A 1 -41.44 -82.51 -24.74
N SER A 2 -41.09 -81.76 -25.57
CA SER A 2 -40.76 -80.38 -25.77
C SER A 2 -39.29 -80.13 -25.56
N ILE A 3 -38.52 -80.28 -26.68
CA ILE A 3 -37.15 -79.80 -26.84
C ILE A 3 -37.21 -78.56 -27.75
N SER A 4 -37.46 -77.37 -27.15
CA SER A 4 -37.57 -76.12 -27.93
C SER A 4 -37.32 -74.89 -27.13
N TYR A 5 -36.38 -74.90 -26.16
CA TYR A 5 -36.21 -73.70 -25.32
C TYR A 5 -34.71 -73.22 -25.07
N ILE A 6 -33.77 -73.75 -25.82
CA ILE A 6 -32.31 -73.39 -25.52
C ILE A 6 -31.61 -72.64 -26.64
N LYS A 7 -32.29 -72.20 -27.74
CA LYS A 7 -31.57 -71.53 -28.83
C LYS A 7 -31.80 -70.01 -29.01
N LYS A 8 -32.42 -69.34 -28.03
CA LYS A 8 -32.72 -67.91 -28.16
C LYS A 8 -31.99 -66.97 -27.17
N LYS A 9 -31.04 -67.42 -26.34
CA LYS A 9 -30.34 -66.57 -25.37
C LYS A 9 -28.90 -66.20 -25.71
N CYS A 10 -28.28 -66.72 -26.76
CA CYS A 10 -26.88 -66.43 -27.08
C CYS A 10 -26.66 -65.31 -28.12
N PHE A 11 -27.71 -64.78 -28.74
CA PHE A 11 -27.56 -63.78 -29.82
C PHE A 11 -27.83 -62.33 -29.35
N ARG A 12 -28.15 -62.10 -28.08
CA ARG A 12 -28.47 -60.75 -27.55
C ARG A 12 -27.38 -60.11 -26.70
N ALA A 13 -26.25 -60.81 -26.48
CA ALA A 13 -25.16 -60.31 -25.64
C ALA A 13 -23.96 -59.77 -26.39
N LEU A 14 -23.93 -59.85 -27.74
CA LEU A 14 -22.78 -59.40 -28.55
C LEU A 14 -22.93 -58.05 -29.24
N LEU A 15 -24.13 -57.43 -29.17
CA LEU A 15 -24.37 -56.16 -29.84
C LEU A 15 -24.00 -54.88 -29.03
N PRO A 16 -23.91 -54.86 -27.67
CA PRO A 16 -23.51 -53.65 -26.97
C PRO A 16 -21.99 -53.44 -26.83
N VAL A 17 -21.14 -54.46 -27.13
CA VAL A 17 -19.66 -54.33 -27.02
C VAL A 17 -19.06 -53.65 -28.24
N LEU A 18 -19.71 -53.67 -29.39
CA LEU A 18 -19.21 -53.04 -30.60
C LEU A 18 -19.53 -51.54 -30.74
N ILE A 19 -20.41 -51.00 -29.89
CA ILE A 19 -20.81 -49.57 -29.91
C ILE A 19 -19.92 -48.73 -28.93
N PHE A 20 -19.18 -49.40 -28.03
CA PHE A 20 -18.27 -48.69 -27.13
C PHE A 20 -16.85 -48.44 -27.66
N LEU A 21 -16.53 -48.95 -28.86
CA LEU A 21 -15.21 -48.82 -29.46
C LEU A 21 -15.12 -47.72 -30.54
N SER A 22 -16.15 -46.96 -30.78
CA SER A 22 -16.19 -45.89 -31.81
C SER A 22 -16.33 -44.47 -31.29
N PHE A 23 -16.20 -44.24 -29.98
CA PHE A 23 -16.18 -42.90 -29.40
C PHE A 23 -14.87 -42.48 -28.77
N SER A 24 -13.74 -43.05 -29.26
CA SER A 24 -12.48 -42.32 -29.18
C SER A 24 -12.34 -41.46 -30.43
N GLU A 25 -13.25 -40.48 -30.59
CA GLU A 25 -12.92 -39.33 -31.39
C GLU A 25 -11.69 -38.71 -30.77
N LEU A 26 -10.52 -38.95 -31.39
CA LEU A 26 -9.37 -38.10 -31.24
C LEU A 26 -9.85 -36.67 -31.53
N TYR A 27 -10.14 -35.91 -30.49
CA TYR A 27 -10.10 -34.45 -30.55
C TYR A 27 -8.60 -34.10 -30.80
N ALA A 28 -8.14 -34.26 -32.03
CA ALA A 28 -7.02 -33.50 -32.51
C ALA A 28 -7.49 -32.05 -32.48
N LYS A 29 -7.24 -31.37 -31.35
CA LYS A 29 -7.50 -29.95 -31.24
C LYS A 29 -6.77 -29.30 -32.41
N SER A 30 -7.53 -28.85 -33.41
CA SER A 30 -6.98 -28.14 -34.56
C SER A 30 -6.18 -26.97 -34.04
N VAL A 31 -5.01 -26.75 -34.62
CA VAL A 31 -4.15 -25.59 -34.31
C VAL A 31 -5.00 -24.33 -34.48
N PRO A 32 -5.08 -23.45 -33.48
CA PRO A 32 -5.89 -22.24 -33.53
C PRO A 32 -5.46 -21.34 -34.72
N SER A 33 -6.43 -20.61 -35.28
CA SER A 33 -6.21 -19.76 -36.46
C SER A 33 -5.17 -18.65 -36.25
N TRP A 34 -4.94 -18.24 -35.01
CA TRP A 34 -3.92 -17.24 -34.70
C TRP A 34 -2.47 -17.74 -34.84
N TYR A 35 -2.25 -19.06 -34.74
CA TYR A 35 -0.93 -19.63 -34.86
C TYR A 35 -0.46 -19.59 -36.32
N GLY A 36 0.66 -18.95 -36.57
CA GLY A 36 1.18 -18.68 -37.93
C GLY A 36 0.56 -17.45 -38.63
N HIS A 37 -0.51 -16.87 -38.09
CA HIS A 37 -1.20 -15.67 -38.61
C HIS A 37 -1.41 -14.60 -37.56
N GLN A 38 -0.52 -14.51 -36.55
CA GLN A 38 -0.66 -13.65 -35.39
C GLN A 38 -0.83 -12.18 -35.79
N GLU A 39 0.03 -11.65 -36.66
CA GLU A 39 0.01 -10.23 -37.06
C GLU A 39 -1.23 -9.87 -37.87
N MET A 40 -1.83 -10.83 -38.57
CA MET A 40 -3.05 -10.61 -39.36
C MET A 40 -4.29 -10.53 -38.44
N LEU A 41 -4.36 -11.38 -37.40
CA LEU A 41 -5.49 -11.43 -36.48
C LEU A 41 -5.35 -10.45 -35.32
N PHE A 42 -4.12 -10.15 -34.92
CA PHE A 42 -3.74 -9.23 -33.85
C PHE A 42 -2.73 -8.20 -34.35
N PRO A 43 -3.15 -7.24 -35.21
CA PRO A 43 -2.27 -6.23 -35.76
C PRO A 43 -1.55 -5.45 -34.64
N PRO A 44 -0.23 -5.20 -34.71
CA PRO A 44 0.54 -4.52 -33.68
C PRO A 44 0.07 -3.10 -33.36
N GLU A 45 -0.64 -2.47 -34.31
CA GLU A 45 -1.25 -1.14 -34.14
C GLU A 45 -2.40 -1.16 -33.14
N LEU A 46 -3.13 -2.29 -33.06
CA LEU A 46 -4.30 -2.46 -32.19
C LEU A 46 -4.02 -3.31 -30.96
N TYR A 47 -3.03 -4.20 -31.03
CA TYR A 47 -2.73 -5.18 -29.99
C TYR A 47 -1.26 -5.18 -29.57
N ILE A 48 -1.03 -5.58 -28.31
CA ILE A 48 0.27 -6.01 -27.79
C ILE A 48 0.10 -7.49 -27.49
N THR A 49 0.96 -8.33 -28.04
CA THR A 49 0.80 -9.80 -27.96
C THR A 49 2.07 -10.48 -27.45
N ALA A 50 1.90 -11.62 -26.78
CA ALA A 50 2.98 -12.55 -26.46
C ALA A 50 2.49 -14.00 -26.50
N VAL A 51 3.33 -14.90 -27.00
CA VAL A 51 3.05 -16.34 -26.99
C VAL A 51 3.69 -16.93 -25.73
N GLY A 52 2.88 -17.64 -24.94
CA GLY A 52 3.32 -18.37 -23.76
C GLY A 52 3.30 -19.88 -24.00
N GLU A 53 4.26 -20.57 -23.39
CA GLU A 53 4.42 -22.01 -23.43
C GLU A 53 4.60 -22.57 -22.02
N GLY A 54 4.07 -23.78 -21.76
CA GLY A 54 4.22 -24.44 -20.47
C GLY A 54 3.81 -25.92 -20.55
N GLU A 55 3.99 -26.66 -19.47
CA GLU A 55 3.52 -28.05 -19.37
C GLU A 55 1.98 -28.12 -19.30
N ASN A 56 1.34 -27.04 -18.87
CA ASN A 56 -0.09 -26.91 -18.75
C ASN A 56 -0.54 -25.48 -19.06
N ARG A 57 -1.85 -25.26 -19.15
CA ARG A 57 -2.44 -23.96 -19.46
C ARG A 57 -1.97 -22.85 -18.50
N THR A 58 -1.95 -23.14 -17.20
CA THR A 58 -1.57 -22.14 -16.20
C THR A 58 -0.13 -21.68 -16.36
N GLU A 59 0.79 -22.58 -16.65
CA GLU A 59 2.20 -22.23 -16.88
C GLU A 59 2.37 -21.43 -18.16
N ALA A 60 1.65 -21.81 -19.23
CA ALA A 60 1.67 -21.05 -20.48
C ALA A 60 1.09 -19.63 -20.30
N GLU A 61 0.00 -19.47 -19.53
CA GLU A 61 -0.55 -18.15 -19.17
C GLU A 61 0.48 -17.31 -18.39
N PHE A 62 1.21 -17.90 -17.46
CA PHE A 62 2.26 -17.24 -16.70
C PHE A 62 3.43 -16.78 -17.56
N ASP A 63 3.91 -17.66 -18.46
CA ASP A 63 4.97 -17.32 -19.39
C ASP A 63 4.56 -16.19 -20.35
N ALA A 64 3.33 -16.23 -20.87
CA ALA A 64 2.81 -15.18 -21.73
C ALA A 64 2.69 -13.82 -21.00
N VAL A 65 2.17 -13.80 -19.76
CA VAL A 65 2.07 -12.57 -18.96
C VAL A 65 3.45 -12.03 -18.61
N ALA A 66 4.40 -12.91 -18.28
CA ALA A 66 5.78 -12.50 -18.02
C ALA A 66 6.41 -11.82 -19.24
N LYS A 67 6.20 -12.37 -20.45
CA LYS A 67 6.67 -11.79 -21.72
C LYS A 67 5.99 -10.46 -22.03
N LEU A 68 4.66 -10.34 -21.82
CA LEU A 68 3.95 -9.06 -21.94
C LEU A 68 4.49 -8.02 -20.95
N SER A 69 4.76 -8.43 -19.71
CA SER A 69 5.33 -7.55 -18.69
C SER A 69 6.71 -7.03 -19.06
N LEU A 70 7.53 -7.83 -19.75
CA LEU A 70 8.81 -7.38 -20.29
C LEU A 70 8.63 -6.27 -21.33
N TYR A 71 7.60 -6.34 -22.17
CA TYR A 71 7.29 -5.26 -23.11
C TYR A 71 7.06 -3.92 -22.41
N PHE A 72 6.36 -3.92 -21.28
CA PHE A 72 6.15 -2.72 -20.47
C PHE A 72 7.40 -2.35 -19.65
N ARG A 73 8.23 -3.31 -19.22
CA ARG A 73 9.49 -3.04 -18.48
C ARG A 73 10.55 -2.39 -19.35
N THR A 74 10.69 -2.77 -20.60
CA THR A 74 11.62 -2.12 -21.54
C THR A 74 11.20 -0.68 -21.85
N THR A 75 9.93 -0.36 -21.64
CA THR A 75 9.38 0.97 -21.84
C THR A 75 9.18 1.71 -20.50
N THR A 76 9.05 0.96 -19.40
CA THR A 76 8.86 1.48 -18.04
C THR A 76 9.58 0.57 -17.04
N ASP A 77 10.41 1.10 -16.15
CA ASP A 77 10.92 0.37 -14.98
C ASP A 77 9.77 0.08 -14.01
N ILE A 78 8.90 -0.88 -14.36
CA ILE A 78 7.82 -1.32 -13.47
C ILE A 78 8.46 -1.99 -12.26
N ASN A 79 8.60 -1.23 -11.20
CA ASN A 79 9.22 -1.66 -9.97
C ASN A 79 8.30 -2.70 -9.28
N ASN A 80 8.86 -3.85 -8.90
CA ASN A 80 8.20 -4.92 -8.13
C ASN A 80 7.58 -4.41 -6.80
N GLN A 81 7.84 -3.19 -6.42
CA GLN A 81 7.35 -2.52 -5.21
C GLN A 81 5.87 -2.12 -5.31
N LEU A 82 5.39 -1.77 -6.52
CA LEU A 82 3.98 -1.45 -6.76
C LEU A 82 3.06 -2.67 -6.60
N LEU A 83 3.53 -3.83 -7.05
CA LEU A 83 2.83 -5.09 -6.86
C LEU A 83 2.81 -5.53 -5.39
N LYS A 84 3.81 -5.16 -4.60
CA LYS A 84 3.82 -5.40 -3.15
C LYS A 84 2.80 -4.54 -2.41
N ASN A 85 2.70 -3.25 -2.75
CA ASN A 85 1.78 -2.32 -2.06
C ASN A 85 0.30 -2.65 -2.35
N TYR A 86 -0.01 -3.23 -3.52
CA TYR A 86 -1.38 -3.70 -3.82
C TYR A 86 -1.77 -4.92 -2.99
N HIS A 87 -0.79 -5.75 -2.55
CA HIS A 87 -1.04 -6.95 -1.74
C HIS A 87 -1.04 -6.69 -0.22
N GLU A 88 -0.41 -5.61 0.25
CA GLU A 88 -0.40 -5.27 1.69
C GLU A 88 -1.74 -4.69 2.18
N ILE A 89 -2.62 -4.25 1.26
CA ILE A 89 -3.96 -3.76 1.61
C ILE A 89 -4.95 -4.91 1.85
N ASP A 90 -4.66 -6.15 1.40
CA ASP A 90 -5.65 -7.24 1.37
C ASP A 90 -5.22 -8.56 2.07
N SER A 91 -4.12 -8.61 2.81
CA SER A 91 -3.72 -9.86 3.48
C SER A 91 -3.13 -9.68 4.87
N ASP A 92 -4.02 -9.61 5.84
CA ASP A 92 -3.73 -9.98 7.23
C ASP A 92 -4.16 -11.45 7.40
N ASP A 93 -3.24 -12.40 7.24
CA ASP A 93 -3.28 -13.73 7.88
C ASP A 93 -2.09 -14.61 7.44
N GLY A 94 -1.34 -15.08 8.43
CA GLY A 94 -0.18 -15.94 8.23
C GLY A 94 -0.53 -17.41 8.01
N TYR A 95 0.17 -18.09 7.09
CA TYR A 95 0.51 -19.52 7.19
C TYR A 95 1.52 -20.02 6.12
N GLU A 96 2.55 -20.77 6.56
CA GLU A 96 3.49 -21.70 5.92
C GLU A 96 4.35 -21.33 4.68
N PHE A 97 5.69 -21.29 4.90
CA PHE A 97 6.72 -20.71 4.03
C PHE A 97 7.07 -21.44 2.71
N SER A 98 6.81 -22.72 2.51
CA SER A 98 7.28 -23.46 1.31
C SER A 98 6.21 -23.71 0.23
N LYS A 99 4.94 -23.80 0.59
CA LYS A 99 3.80 -23.70 -0.36
C LYS A 99 3.54 -22.25 -0.77
N LYS A 100 3.93 -21.31 0.07
CA LYS A 100 3.78 -19.86 -0.07
C LYS A 100 4.47 -19.29 -1.31
N THR A 101 5.65 -19.76 -1.71
CA THR A 101 6.40 -19.20 -2.84
C THR A 101 5.68 -19.40 -4.17
N LYS A 102 5.18 -20.62 -4.45
CA LYS A 102 4.43 -20.89 -5.70
C LYS A 102 3.06 -20.22 -5.73
N ILE A 103 2.37 -20.14 -4.60
CA ILE A 103 1.08 -19.44 -4.48
C ILE A 103 1.28 -17.92 -4.60
N THR A 104 2.32 -17.38 -4.00
CA THR A 104 2.67 -15.95 -4.07
C THR A 104 3.08 -15.53 -5.48
N GLU A 105 3.84 -16.36 -6.20
CA GLU A 105 4.18 -16.12 -7.62
C GLU A 105 2.93 -16.17 -8.51
N ARG A 106 2.06 -17.15 -8.31
CA ARG A 106 0.79 -17.26 -9.05
C ARG A 106 -0.13 -16.07 -8.79
N ALA A 107 -0.27 -15.64 -7.53
CA ALA A 107 -1.05 -14.46 -7.18
C ALA A 107 -0.48 -13.18 -7.79
N LYS A 108 0.85 -13.01 -7.80
CA LYS A 108 1.53 -11.87 -8.43
C LYS A 108 1.25 -11.81 -9.94
N ILE A 109 1.35 -12.93 -10.64
CA ILE A 109 1.18 -12.98 -12.09
C ILE A 109 -0.29 -12.77 -12.45
N SER A 110 -1.25 -13.32 -11.68
CA SER A 110 -2.67 -13.08 -11.88
C SER A 110 -3.01 -11.59 -11.68
N SER A 111 -2.52 -10.96 -10.62
CA SER A 111 -2.71 -9.53 -10.37
C SER A 111 -2.08 -8.66 -11.45
N GLN A 112 -0.92 -9.07 -11.97
CA GLN A 112 -0.24 -8.37 -13.05
C GLN A 112 -1.01 -8.50 -14.37
N ALA A 113 -1.58 -9.68 -14.68
CA ALA A 113 -2.42 -9.90 -15.85
C ALA A 113 -3.68 -9.02 -15.78
N GLU A 114 -4.34 -8.97 -14.64
CA GLU A 114 -5.51 -8.12 -14.42
C GLU A 114 -5.16 -6.62 -14.52
N PHE A 115 -4.06 -6.21 -13.90
CA PHE A 115 -3.59 -4.83 -13.96
C PHE A 115 -3.27 -4.38 -15.39
N LEU A 116 -2.69 -5.25 -16.22
CA LEU A 116 -2.38 -4.99 -17.61
C LEU A 116 -3.58 -5.11 -18.55
N GLY A 117 -4.69 -5.69 -18.09
CA GLY A 117 -5.85 -5.98 -18.95
C GLY A 117 -5.57 -7.08 -19.97
N VAL A 118 -4.80 -8.10 -19.58
CA VAL A 118 -4.42 -9.22 -20.46
C VAL A 118 -5.62 -10.11 -20.76
N GLN A 119 -5.78 -10.49 -22.01
CA GLN A 119 -6.73 -11.49 -22.49
C GLN A 119 -5.97 -12.65 -23.10
N PHE A 120 -6.58 -13.83 -23.11
CA PHE A 120 -6.00 -15.04 -23.65
C PHE A 120 -6.83 -15.58 -24.81
N ALA A 121 -6.17 -15.86 -25.93
CA ALA A 121 -6.76 -16.58 -27.03
C ALA A 121 -6.81 -18.10 -26.75
N GLU A 122 -7.47 -18.85 -27.62
CA GLU A 122 -7.55 -20.30 -27.51
C GLU A 122 -6.13 -20.92 -27.53
N GLY A 123 -5.83 -21.80 -26.55
CA GLY A 123 -4.57 -22.52 -26.45
C GLY A 123 -4.68 -23.94 -27.02
N PHE A 124 -3.53 -24.50 -27.39
CA PHE A 124 -3.41 -25.85 -27.94
C PHE A 124 -2.11 -26.51 -27.47
N VAL A 125 -1.95 -27.80 -27.75
CA VAL A 125 -0.73 -28.53 -27.42
C VAL A 125 0.09 -28.69 -28.72
N LEU A 126 1.35 -28.25 -28.68
CA LEU A 126 2.33 -28.40 -29.74
C LEU A 126 3.60 -29.02 -29.14
N ASP A 127 4.10 -30.09 -29.73
CA ASP A 127 5.33 -30.78 -29.32
C ASP A 127 5.37 -31.10 -27.79
N GLY A 128 4.21 -31.47 -27.23
CA GLY A 128 4.07 -31.83 -25.82
C GLY A 128 3.96 -30.65 -24.85
N LYS A 129 3.97 -29.41 -25.33
CA LYS A 129 3.79 -28.20 -24.55
C LYS A 129 2.43 -27.54 -24.84
N PHE A 130 1.81 -27.01 -23.82
CA PHE A 130 0.64 -26.16 -23.99
C PHE A 130 1.08 -24.76 -24.43
N THR A 131 0.53 -24.30 -25.53
CA THR A 131 0.87 -23.01 -26.16
C THR A 131 -0.40 -22.15 -26.25
N LEU A 132 -0.31 -20.87 -25.89
CA LEU A 132 -1.38 -19.90 -26.04
C LEU A 132 -0.86 -18.51 -26.39
N LEU A 133 -1.74 -17.67 -26.92
CA LEU A 133 -1.46 -16.25 -27.15
C LEU A 133 -2.15 -15.42 -26.04
N ALA A 134 -1.37 -14.60 -25.35
CA ALA A 134 -1.89 -13.49 -24.54
C ALA A 134 -1.86 -12.20 -25.37
N TYR A 135 -2.88 -11.37 -25.20
CA TYR A 135 -2.97 -10.09 -25.90
C TYR A 135 -3.59 -9.01 -25.03
N ILE A 136 -3.23 -7.77 -25.33
CA ILE A 136 -3.80 -6.55 -24.75
C ILE A 136 -4.34 -5.72 -25.90
N GLU A 137 -5.63 -5.42 -25.90
CA GLU A 137 -6.21 -4.45 -26.84
C GLU A 137 -5.85 -3.03 -26.38
N ARG A 138 -5.10 -2.28 -27.22
CA ARG A 138 -4.55 -0.98 -26.87
C ARG A 138 -5.60 0.03 -26.47
N SER A 139 -6.71 0.11 -27.21
CA SER A 139 -7.82 1.03 -26.94
C SER A 139 -8.52 0.74 -25.61
N GLN A 140 -8.77 -0.55 -25.34
CA GLN A 140 -9.41 -0.97 -24.09
C GLN A 140 -8.49 -0.72 -22.89
N ALA A 141 -7.22 -1.12 -22.98
CA ALA A 141 -6.23 -0.89 -21.93
C ALA A 141 -6.04 0.62 -21.66
N PHE A 142 -5.96 1.44 -22.70
CA PHE A 142 -5.89 2.88 -22.57
C PHE A 142 -7.10 3.46 -21.83
N GLY A 143 -8.32 2.99 -22.15
CA GLY A 143 -9.53 3.40 -21.44
C GLY A 143 -9.49 3.06 -19.95
N VAL A 144 -9.04 1.85 -19.61
CA VAL A 144 -8.90 1.41 -18.21
C VAL A 144 -7.85 2.24 -17.47
N TYR A 145 -6.68 2.46 -18.05
CA TYR A 145 -5.61 3.25 -17.42
C TYR A 145 -6.02 4.72 -17.25
N SER A 146 -6.61 5.33 -18.28
CA SER A 146 -7.10 6.70 -18.23
C SER A 146 -8.14 6.89 -17.13
N GLN A 147 -9.06 5.96 -16.97
CA GLN A 147 -10.06 6.03 -15.91
C GLN A 147 -9.43 5.92 -14.50
N ARG A 148 -8.47 5.01 -14.32
CA ARG A 148 -7.72 4.89 -13.05
C ARG A 148 -6.91 6.15 -12.74
N ILE A 149 -6.23 6.71 -13.75
CA ILE A 149 -5.49 7.97 -13.62
C ILE A 149 -6.43 9.10 -13.16
N LYS A 150 -7.59 9.26 -13.79
CA LYS A 150 -8.59 10.27 -13.40
C LYS A 150 -9.07 10.11 -11.96
N THR A 151 -9.32 8.87 -11.53
CA THR A 151 -9.71 8.58 -10.15
C THR A 151 -8.58 8.94 -9.17
N ASN A 152 -7.34 8.57 -9.46
CA ASN A 152 -6.19 8.89 -8.62
C ASN A 152 -5.92 10.41 -8.59
N CYS A 153 -6.08 11.11 -9.71
CA CYS A 153 -5.96 12.57 -9.74
C CYS A 153 -6.96 13.24 -8.79
N ALA A 154 -8.22 12.81 -8.77
CA ALA A 154 -9.22 13.34 -7.84
C ALA A 154 -8.84 13.07 -6.36
N VAL A 155 -8.24 11.91 -6.06
CA VAL A 155 -7.72 11.60 -4.72
C VAL A 155 -6.53 12.52 -4.39
N LEU A 156 -5.57 12.68 -5.33
CA LEU A 156 -4.43 13.57 -5.14
C LEU A 156 -4.86 15.01 -4.90
N GLU A 157 -5.82 15.54 -5.68
CA GLU A 157 -6.37 16.88 -5.47
C GLU A 157 -6.93 17.08 -4.09
N SER A 158 -7.74 16.12 -3.60
CA SER A 158 -8.35 16.20 -2.28
C SER A 158 -7.33 16.17 -1.15
N LEU A 159 -6.29 15.33 -1.28
CA LEU A 159 -5.21 15.25 -0.30
C LEU A 159 -4.29 16.48 -0.36
N LEU A 160 -3.97 16.97 -1.56
CA LEU A 160 -3.15 18.17 -1.74
C LEU A 160 -3.83 19.43 -1.20
N LEU A 161 -5.17 19.52 -1.28
CA LEU A 161 -5.91 20.62 -0.68
C LEU A 161 -5.66 20.72 0.83
N VAL A 162 -5.58 19.58 1.51
CA VAL A 162 -5.26 19.51 2.95
C VAL A 162 -3.76 19.70 3.19
N ALA A 163 -2.91 19.10 2.35
CA ALA A 163 -1.46 19.18 2.49
C ALA A 163 -0.93 20.61 2.30
N GLU A 164 -1.55 21.38 1.42
CA GLU A 164 -1.17 22.76 1.11
C GLU A 164 -1.87 23.79 2.00
N ASP A 165 -2.67 23.37 2.97
CA ASP A 165 -3.20 24.26 4.00
C ASP A 165 -2.13 24.52 5.07
N TYR A 166 -1.39 25.60 4.87
CA TYR A 166 -0.28 26.00 5.78
C TYR A 166 -0.72 26.39 7.18
N ASN A 167 -2.02 26.57 7.43
CA ASN A 167 -2.54 26.86 8.79
C ASN A 167 -2.64 25.58 9.64
N ASN A 168 -2.55 24.41 9.00
CA ASN A 168 -2.67 23.13 9.71
C ASN A 168 -1.54 22.15 9.32
N PRO A 169 -0.28 22.47 9.67
CA PRO A 169 0.87 21.69 9.20
C PRO A 169 0.90 20.25 9.72
N VAL A 170 0.25 19.95 10.86
CA VAL A 170 0.16 18.57 11.37
C VAL A 170 -0.70 17.70 10.45
N LEU A 171 -1.91 18.17 10.12
CA LEU A 171 -2.76 17.47 9.14
C LEU A 171 -2.17 17.53 7.73
N GLY A 172 -1.47 18.62 7.40
CA GLY A 172 -0.77 18.78 6.13
C GLY A 172 0.28 17.70 5.90
N VAL A 173 1.13 17.39 6.89
CA VAL A 173 2.11 16.30 6.79
C VAL A 173 1.43 14.94 6.65
N GLU A 174 0.36 14.68 7.40
CA GLU A 174 -0.39 13.42 7.30
C GLU A 174 -0.99 13.25 5.90
N ALA A 175 -1.63 14.29 5.37
CA ALA A 175 -2.19 14.29 4.03
C ALA A 175 -1.10 14.13 2.96
N ALA A 176 0.01 14.88 3.07
CA ALA A 176 1.13 14.81 2.15
C ALA A 176 1.77 13.41 2.09
N ARG A 177 1.90 12.72 3.22
CA ARG A 177 2.39 11.32 3.25
C ARG A 177 1.45 10.36 2.49
N LYS A 178 0.15 10.59 2.56
CA LYS A 178 -0.83 9.78 1.83
C LYS A 178 -0.84 10.06 0.32
N THR A 179 -0.35 11.24 -0.13
CA THR A 179 -0.26 11.55 -1.56
C THR A 179 0.82 10.74 -2.26
N VAL A 180 1.96 10.48 -1.61
CA VAL A 180 3.13 9.85 -2.26
C VAL A 180 2.81 8.49 -2.89
N PRO A 181 2.23 7.50 -2.18
CA PRO A 181 1.91 6.22 -2.79
C PRO A 181 0.89 6.33 -3.93
N VAL A 182 -0.08 7.24 -3.84
CA VAL A 182 -1.05 7.49 -4.93
C VAL A 182 -0.35 8.11 -6.14
N ALA A 183 0.59 9.05 -5.91
CA ALA A 183 1.39 9.68 -6.96
C ALA A 183 2.26 8.64 -7.69
N ASP A 184 2.94 7.75 -6.95
CA ASP A 184 3.79 6.71 -7.51
C ASP A 184 2.98 5.74 -8.39
N ILE A 185 1.82 5.28 -7.91
CA ILE A 185 0.91 4.43 -8.70
C ILE A 185 0.44 5.16 -9.95
N THR A 186 0.11 6.45 -9.84
CA THR A 186 -0.37 7.25 -10.97
C THR A 186 0.72 7.45 -12.01
N ALA A 187 1.97 7.68 -11.58
CA ALA A 187 3.13 7.76 -12.47
C ALA A 187 3.33 6.48 -13.29
N GLU A 188 3.18 5.31 -12.67
CA GLU A 188 3.28 4.03 -13.38
C GLU A 188 2.11 3.83 -14.36
N LEU A 189 0.88 4.18 -13.96
CA LEU A 189 -0.29 4.14 -14.86
C LEU A 189 -0.11 5.06 -16.07
N LEU A 190 0.48 6.25 -15.87
CA LEU A 190 0.79 7.18 -16.97
C LEU A 190 1.80 6.58 -17.96
N LYS A 191 2.87 5.96 -17.48
CA LYS A 191 3.83 5.26 -18.34
C LYS A 191 3.15 4.17 -19.17
N MET A 192 2.28 3.36 -18.54
CA MET A 192 1.50 2.34 -19.24
C MET A 192 0.55 2.94 -20.27
N ALA A 193 -0.20 3.99 -19.91
CA ALA A 193 -1.12 4.65 -20.81
C ALA A 193 -0.39 5.23 -22.04
N ARG A 194 0.77 5.88 -21.86
CA ARG A 194 1.62 6.36 -22.96
C ARG A 194 2.15 5.21 -23.83
N THR A 195 2.48 4.06 -23.24
CA THR A 195 2.94 2.87 -23.97
C THR A 195 1.86 2.28 -24.87
N VAL A 196 0.60 2.25 -24.41
CA VAL A 196 -0.50 1.67 -25.21
C VAL A 196 -1.08 2.64 -26.22
N SER A 197 -1.16 3.93 -25.90
CA SER A 197 -1.80 4.91 -26.78
C SER A 197 -0.89 5.45 -27.89
N ARG A 198 0.43 5.48 -27.68
CA ARG A 198 1.42 6.16 -28.52
C ARG A 198 1.16 7.65 -28.74
N THR A 199 0.24 8.24 -28.01
CA THR A 199 -0.13 9.66 -28.06
C THR A 199 -0.15 10.24 -26.66
N ASP A 200 0.38 11.45 -26.51
CA ASP A 200 0.22 12.26 -25.31
C ASP A 200 -1.14 12.98 -25.32
N SER A 201 -1.70 13.19 -24.14
CA SER A 201 -2.92 13.97 -23.96
C SER A 201 -2.70 15.02 -22.87
N ALA A 202 -3.45 16.13 -22.96
CA ALA A 202 -3.41 17.19 -21.95
C ALA A 202 -3.78 16.68 -20.53
N ASP A 203 -4.58 15.60 -20.44
CA ASP A 203 -4.91 14.94 -19.17
C ASP A 203 -3.66 14.34 -18.51
N PHE A 204 -2.64 13.96 -19.31
CA PHE A 204 -1.39 13.39 -18.79
C PHE A 204 -0.48 14.48 -18.19
N ASP A 205 -0.41 15.66 -18.82
CA ASP A 205 0.35 16.79 -18.29
C ASP A 205 -0.23 17.25 -16.95
N TYR A 206 -1.54 17.22 -16.82
CA TYR A 206 -2.22 17.53 -15.57
C TYR A 206 -1.88 16.51 -14.47
N ALA A 207 -1.93 15.22 -14.77
CA ALA A 207 -1.56 14.17 -13.84
C ALA A 207 -0.08 14.26 -13.43
N ASP A 208 0.84 14.52 -14.37
CA ASP A 208 2.25 14.76 -14.06
C ASP A 208 2.44 15.94 -13.09
N SER A 209 1.69 17.02 -13.28
CA SER A 209 1.73 18.19 -12.40
C SER A 209 1.29 17.85 -10.97
N LEU A 210 0.25 17.03 -10.80
CA LEU A 210 -0.22 16.57 -9.49
C LEU A 210 0.80 15.65 -8.81
N ILE A 211 1.44 14.75 -9.57
CA ILE A 211 2.49 13.87 -9.06
C ILE A 211 3.66 14.68 -8.52
N GLN A 212 4.14 15.66 -9.27
CA GLN A 212 5.22 16.54 -8.83
C GLN A 212 4.84 17.34 -7.59
N ARG A 213 3.62 17.89 -7.54
CA ARG A 213 3.11 18.60 -6.36
C ARG A 213 3.06 17.69 -5.15
N ALA A 214 2.62 16.42 -5.29
CA ALA A 214 2.55 15.45 -4.21
C ALA A 214 3.92 15.20 -3.56
N HIS A 215 4.96 14.97 -4.36
CA HIS A 215 6.32 14.78 -3.85
C HIS A 215 6.89 16.06 -3.22
N THR A 216 6.60 17.22 -3.79
CA THR A 216 7.06 18.52 -3.26
C THR A 216 6.33 18.87 -1.98
N ALA A 217 5.03 18.61 -1.89
CA ALA A 217 4.19 18.92 -0.73
C ALA A 217 4.72 18.23 0.53
N LEU A 218 5.16 16.97 0.46
CA LEU A 218 5.70 16.27 1.62
C LEU A 218 6.93 16.98 2.17
N GLN A 219 7.87 17.35 1.32
CA GLN A 219 9.11 18.06 1.73
C GLN A 219 8.80 19.42 2.36
N ILE A 220 7.83 20.16 1.80
CA ILE A 220 7.43 21.47 2.32
C ILE A 220 6.72 21.31 3.65
N CYS A 221 5.79 20.35 3.78
CA CYS A 221 5.05 20.13 5.02
C CYS A 221 5.97 19.71 6.16
N GLU A 222 6.91 18.79 5.92
CA GLU A 222 7.89 18.38 6.93
C GLU A 222 8.79 19.53 7.38
N LYS A 223 9.21 20.40 6.44
CA LYS A 223 10.00 21.60 6.77
C LYS A 223 9.20 22.64 7.57
N ASN A 224 7.90 22.76 7.30
CA ASN A 224 7.02 23.76 7.95
C ASN A 224 6.46 23.26 9.27
N LEU A 225 6.64 21.97 9.61
CA LEU A 225 6.21 21.41 10.89
C LEU A 225 7.19 21.83 11.98
N VAL A 226 7.01 23.06 12.47
CA VAL A 226 7.83 23.67 13.54
C VAL A 226 6.98 23.82 14.79
N PHE A 227 7.45 23.26 15.89
CA PHE A 227 6.77 23.29 17.18
C PHE A 227 7.33 24.36 18.10
N ARG A 228 6.44 24.95 18.93
CA ARG A 228 6.78 25.82 20.03
C ARG A 228 6.35 25.15 21.33
N VAL A 229 7.31 24.79 22.19
CA VAL A 229 7.08 24.19 23.49
C VAL A 229 6.90 25.28 24.54
N GLU A 230 5.79 25.26 25.27
CA GLU A 230 5.46 26.20 26.34
C GLU A 230 5.12 25.45 27.62
N VAL A 231 6.00 25.50 28.64
CA VAL A 231 5.79 24.76 29.88
C VAL A 231 5.38 25.70 31.01
N THR A 232 4.25 25.39 31.64
CA THR A 232 3.79 26.08 32.83
C THR A 232 4.10 25.27 34.09
N ASN A 233 4.65 25.92 35.13
CA ASN A 233 5.12 25.32 36.37
C ASN A 233 6.28 24.31 36.16
N ASP A 234 7.22 24.68 35.35
CA ASP A 234 8.44 23.87 35.10
C ASP A 234 9.46 24.17 36.23
N TRP A 235 9.80 23.15 37.01
CA TRP A 235 10.84 23.26 37.98
C TRP A 235 12.22 23.13 37.32
N ASP A 236 13.05 24.18 37.43
CA ASP A 236 14.39 24.24 36.84
C ASP A 236 14.45 24.01 35.32
N GLY A 237 13.37 24.24 34.59
CA GLY A 237 13.30 24.03 33.15
C GLY A 237 13.50 22.57 32.71
N MET A 238 13.26 21.60 33.61
CA MET A 238 13.53 20.18 33.36
C MET A 238 12.59 19.61 32.30
N ILE A 239 11.32 19.92 32.38
CA ILE A 239 10.31 19.37 31.45
C ILE A 239 10.46 19.98 30.07
N PHE A 240 10.75 21.29 29.99
CA PHE A 240 11.04 21.95 28.73
C PHE A 240 12.23 21.31 28.02
N ARG A 241 13.36 21.10 28.71
CA ARG A 241 14.55 20.46 28.13
C ARG A 241 14.23 19.05 27.68
N THR A 242 13.61 18.23 28.55
CA THR A 242 13.28 16.84 28.18
C THR A 242 12.40 16.75 26.93
N LEU A 243 11.33 17.58 26.85
CA LEU A 243 10.45 17.57 25.68
C LEU A 243 11.15 18.08 24.41
N SER A 244 11.99 19.12 24.56
CA SER A 244 12.76 19.66 23.42
C SER A 244 13.72 18.60 22.88
N ASP A 245 14.52 17.98 23.73
CA ASP A 245 15.46 16.93 23.33
C ASP A 245 14.72 15.76 22.66
N LEU A 246 13.59 15.29 23.22
CA LEU A 246 12.79 14.20 22.69
C LEU A 246 12.21 14.52 21.30
N LEU A 247 11.75 15.75 21.08
CA LEU A 247 11.17 16.17 19.81
C LEU A 247 12.25 16.33 18.74
N GLU A 248 13.40 16.91 19.09
CA GLU A 248 14.57 17.06 18.20
C GLU A 248 15.14 15.69 17.82
N ASP A 249 15.29 14.76 18.76
CA ASP A 249 15.73 13.38 18.52
C ASP A 249 14.74 12.61 17.62
N ALA A 250 13.45 12.95 17.69
CA ALA A 250 12.41 12.41 16.79
C ALA A 250 12.39 13.07 15.40
N GLY A 251 13.26 14.07 15.17
CA GLY A 251 13.41 14.77 13.90
C GLY A 251 12.44 15.95 13.68
N TYR A 252 11.79 16.44 14.76
CA TYR A 252 10.94 17.62 14.67
C TYR A 252 11.74 18.90 14.86
N SER A 253 11.37 19.96 14.14
CA SER A 253 11.98 21.28 14.31
C SER A 253 11.30 22.06 15.43
N LEU A 254 12.10 22.75 16.24
CA LEU A 254 11.62 23.62 17.33
C LEU A 254 11.98 25.08 17.07
N SER A 255 11.09 25.99 17.43
CA SER A 255 11.35 27.44 17.43
C SER A 255 10.57 28.12 18.55
N ALA A 256 11.21 29.01 19.24
CA ALA A 256 10.55 29.80 20.27
C ALA A 256 9.68 30.94 19.71
N ALA A 257 10.02 31.46 18.50
CA ALA A 257 9.38 32.61 17.90
C ALA A 257 8.40 32.26 16.77
N ASP A 258 8.77 31.28 15.92
CA ASP A 258 8.11 31.06 14.63
C ASP A 258 7.32 29.72 14.57
N GLY A 259 7.20 29.01 15.70
CA GLY A 259 6.46 27.74 15.74
C GLY A 259 4.98 27.96 15.49
N ILE A 260 4.47 27.47 14.35
CA ILE A 260 3.05 27.54 13.99
C ILE A 260 2.25 26.60 14.90
N CYS A 261 2.78 25.42 15.23
CA CYS A 261 2.16 24.48 16.15
C CYS A 261 2.66 24.70 17.57
N ALA A 262 1.76 24.82 18.54
CA ALA A 262 2.15 24.96 19.93
C ALA A 262 2.03 23.64 20.70
N ILE A 263 2.93 23.45 21.67
CA ILE A 263 2.90 22.35 22.63
C ILE A 263 2.77 22.96 24.05
N PRO A 264 1.54 23.43 24.42
CA PRO A 264 1.29 23.85 25.77
C PRO A 264 1.37 22.67 26.74
N VAL A 265 2.23 22.79 27.73
CA VAL A 265 2.46 21.81 28.78
C VAL A 265 2.11 22.41 30.15
N LYS A 266 1.27 21.70 30.85
CA LYS A 266 0.90 22.09 32.22
C LYS A 266 1.33 21.02 33.21
N VAL A 267 2.27 21.37 34.09
CA VAL A 267 2.63 20.54 35.23
C VAL A 267 1.83 21.03 36.45
N THR A 268 1.21 20.10 37.14
CA THR A 268 0.53 20.35 38.43
C THR A 268 1.33 19.69 39.54
N ALA A 269 1.56 20.40 40.63
CA ALA A 269 2.23 19.89 41.80
C ALA A 269 1.48 20.29 43.07
N ARG A 270 0.87 19.31 43.73
CA ARG A 270 0.25 19.51 45.03
C ARG A 270 1.24 19.08 46.13
N ARG A 271 1.59 20.00 47.00
CA ARG A 271 2.51 19.79 48.13
C ARG A 271 1.75 19.36 49.39
N GLU A 272 2.36 18.43 50.11
CA GLU A 272 1.95 17.98 51.44
C GLU A 272 3.17 17.89 52.36
N ASP A 273 3.18 18.63 53.45
CA ASP A 273 4.26 18.62 54.43
C ASP A 273 3.83 17.83 55.66
N ASN A 274 4.68 16.95 56.15
CA ASN A 274 4.48 16.19 57.37
C ASN A 274 5.80 15.91 58.10
N ALA A 275 5.75 15.26 59.27
CA ALA A 275 6.94 14.95 60.09
C ALA A 275 7.99 14.10 59.35
N ALA A 276 7.62 13.36 58.31
CA ALA A 276 8.53 12.54 57.51
C ALA A 276 9.20 13.30 56.37
N GLY A 277 8.73 14.51 56.01
CA GLY A 277 9.28 15.34 54.96
C GLY A 277 8.22 16.03 54.09
N ILE A 278 8.69 16.50 52.96
CA ILE A 278 7.88 17.19 51.94
C ILE A 278 7.53 16.18 50.84
N PHE A 279 6.23 16.08 50.52
CA PHE A 279 5.69 15.17 49.51
C PHE A 279 5.00 15.97 48.41
N LEU A 280 5.19 15.54 47.17
CA LEU A 280 4.59 16.13 45.99
C LEU A 280 3.74 15.07 45.24
N TYR A 281 2.54 15.49 44.86
CA TYR A 281 1.64 14.78 43.97
C TYR A 281 1.62 15.54 42.63
N CYS A 282 2.24 14.98 41.62
CA CYS A 282 2.38 15.67 40.35
C CYS A 282 1.50 15.03 39.26
N GLY A 283 1.08 15.87 38.33
CA GLY A 283 0.45 15.48 37.09
C GLY A 283 1.02 16.32 35.95
N ILE A 284 0.96 15.79 34.74
CA ILE A 284 1.32 16.50 33.52
C ILE A 284 0.22 16.37 32.49
N VAL A 285 -0.04 17.47 31.79
CA VAL A 285 -0.86 17.50 30.57
C VAL A 285 -0.04 18.16 29.48
N VAL A 286 0.14 17.47 28.38
CA VAL A 286 0.80 17.96 27.18
C VAL A 286 -0.24 17.95 26.06
N ASN A 287 -0.55 19.10 25.50
CA ASN A 287 -1.39 19.21 24.32
C ASN A 287 -0.52 19.61 23.12
N VAL A 288 -0.84 19.10 21.97
CA VAL A 288 -0.29 19.58 20.71
C VAL A 288 -1.40 20.25 19.95
N THR A 289 -1.22 21.51 19.59
CA THR A 289 -2.20 22.27 18.83
C THR A 289 -1.68 22.56 17.44
N ASP A 290 -2.61 22.63 16.48
CA ASP A 290 -2.32 23.12 15.13
C ASP A 290 -2.20 24.65 15.07
N GLY A 291 -2.01 25.20 13.86
CA GLY A 291 -1.93 26.63 13.62
C GLY A 291 -3.22 27.42 13.93
N ASN A 292 -4.37 26.75 14.02
CA ASN A 292 -5.65 27.34 14.41
C ASN A 292 -5.89 27.28 15.92
N GLY A 293 -4.99 26.64 16.68
CA GLY A 293 -5.11 26.43 18.12
C GLY A 293 -5.99 25.24 18.50
N GLU A 294 -6.40 24.40 17.55
CA GLU A 294 -7.15 23.17 17.84
C GLU A 294 -6.21 22.07 18.33
N THR A 295 -6.64 21.33 19.36
CA THR A 295 -5.85 20.25 19.93
C THR A 295 -5.92 19.01 19.03
N VAL A 296 -4.79 18.67 18.41
CA VAL A 296 -4.64 17.49 17.54
C VAL A 296 -4.16 16.24 18.29
N PHE A 297 -3.49 16.45 19.44
CA PHE A 297 -3.05 15.37 20.32
C PHE A 297 -3.03 15.83 21.77
N SER A 298 -3.36 14.93 22.70
CA SER A 298 -3.31 15.19 24.15
C SER A 298 -2.72 13.99 24.87
N TYR A 299 -1.77 14.28 25.74
CA TYR A 299 -1.11 13.30 26.61
C TYR A 299 -1.27 13.75 28.07
N SER A 300 -1.75 12.88 28.95
CA SER A 300 -1.96 13.19 30.36
C SER A 300 -1.55 12.04 31.25
N ARG A 301 -0.78 12.35 32.30
CA ARG A 301 -0.34 11.37 33.31
C ARG A 301 -0.40 11.96 34.71
N ASN A 302 -0.73 11.10 35.67
CA ASN A 302 -0.62 11.41 37.12
C ASN A 302 0.44 10.47 37.72
N PHE A 303 1.21 11.03 38.64
CA PHE A 303 2.35 10.34 39.23
C PHE A 303 2.10 9.98 40.68
N PRO A 304 2.59 8.84 41.18
CA PRO A 304 2.54 8.53 42.58
C PRO A 304 3.39 9.54 43.37
N LYS A 305 2.97 9.75 44.60
CA LYS A 305 3.66 10.74 45.48
C LYS A 305 5.17 10.50 45.55
N LYS A 306 5.94 11.56 45.41
CA LYS A 306 7.39 11.57 45.62
C LYS A 306 7.70 12.49 46.81
N GLY A 307 8.63 12.08 47.64
CA GLY A 307 8.98 12.85 48.81
C GLY A 307 10.47 12.88 49.11
N ALA A 308 10.89 13.88 49.86
CA ALA A 308 12.22 14.04 50.41
C ALA A 308 12.21 14.88 51.67
N ARG A 309 13.37 14.93 52.38
CA ARG A 309 13.52 15.77 53.59
C ARG A 309 13.61 17.24 53.26
N THR A 310 14.08 17.59 52.07
CA THR A 310 14.20 19.00 51.65
C THR A 310 13.32 19.25 50.41
N GLU A 311 12.89 20.48 50.23
CA GLU A 311 12.02 20.91 49.15
C GLU A 311 12.68 20.65 47.77
N GLY A 312 13.93 21.11 47.59
CA GLY A 312 14.64 20.90 46.29
C GLY A 312 14.74 19.45 45.89
N PHE A 313 15.05 18.54 46.82
CA PHE A 313 15.10 17.11 46.51
C PHE A 313 13.70 16.49 46.25
N ALA A 314 12.66 17.01 46.89
CA ALA A 314 11.29 16.57 46.62
C ALA A 314 10.86 16.93 45.19
N TYR A 315 11.09 18.19 44.78
CA TYR A 315 10.84 18.63 43.40
C TYR A 315 11.70 17.86 42.38
N GLN A 316 13.02 17.75 42.62
CA GLN A 316 13.89 16.99 41.72
C GLN A 316 13.41 15.57 41.48
N ARG A 317 13.00 14.83 42.53
CA ARG A 317 12.49 13.46 42.40
C ARG A 317 11.16 13.39 41.67
N ALA A 318 10.28 14.35 41.91
CA ALA A 318 8.97 14.38 41.27
C ALA A 318 9.09 14.72 39.79
N TYR A 319 9.86 15.73 39.42
CA TYR A 319 10.04 16.14 38.04
C TYR A 319 10.89 15.15 37.23
N LYS A 320 11.87 14.50 37.85
CA LYS A 320 12.59 13.39 37.22
C LYS A 320 11.67 12.20 36.89
N ALA A 321 10.67 11.93 37.73
CA ALA A 321 9.69 10.88 37.41
C ALA A 321 8.81 11.27 36.22
N ILE A 322 8.45 12.56 36.07
CA ILE A 322 7.73 13.06 34.91
C ILE A 322 8.61 12.93 33.65
N ALA A 323 9.87 13.39 33.71
CA ALA A 323 10.82 13.32 32.60
C ALA A 323 11.01 11.87 32.10
N ASN A 324 11.26 10.94 33.01
CA ASN A 324 11.41 9.53 32.64
C ASN A 324 10.16 8.94 31.97
N GLU A 325 8.96 9.35 32.37
CA GLU A 325 7.72 8.91 31.73
C GLU A 325 7.55 9.51 30.33
N LEU A 326 7.91 10.79 30.16
CA LEU A 326 7.93 11.43 28.84
C LEU A 326 8.89 10.71 27.88
N GLU A 327 10.10 10.38 28.36
CA GLU A 327 11.09 9.60 27.59
C GLU A 327 10.56 8.21 27.21
N ALA A 328 9.81 7.56 28.10
CA ALA A 328 9.33 6.21 27.89
C ALA A 328 8.16 6.12 26.90
N SER A 329 7.27 7.12 26.82
CA SER A 329 6.01 6.94 26.12
C SER A 329 5.54 8.10 25.25
N PHE A 330 5.92 9.36 25.55
CA PHE A 330 5.33 10.53 24.85
C PHE A 330 5.58 10.50 23.34
N VAL A 331 6.83 10.37 22.89
CA VAL A 331 7.16 10.42 21.45
C VAL A 331 6.53 9.27 20.69
N GLN A 332 6.47 8.10 21.31
CA GLN A 332 5.85 6.92 20.67
C GLN A 332 4.34 7.15 20.46
N GLU A 333 3.62 7.63 21.48
CA GLU A 333 2.18 7.91 21.39
C GLU A 333 1.90 9.06 20.40
N PHE A 334 2.71 10.12 20.43
CA PHE A 334 2.59 11.26 19.53
C PHE A 334 2.86 10.88 18.08
N SER A 335 3.98 10.21 17.82
CA SER A 335 4.33 9.75 16.47
C SER A 335 3.33 8.74 15.91
N ALA A 336 2.78 7.87 16.73
CA ALA A 336 1.73 6.93 16.31
C ALA A 336 0.43 7.67 15.90
N LYS A 337 0.16 8.84 16.47
CA LYS A 337 -0.99 9.67 16.10
C LYS A 337 -0.78 10.43 14.79
N ILE A 338 0.44 10.97 14.58
CA ILE A 338 0.77 11.74 13.36
C ILE A 338 1.09 10.83 12.16
N LYS A 339 1.52 9.57 12.42
CA LYS A 339 1.85 8.62 11.35
C LYS A 339 0.66 7.77 10.87
N LYS A 340 -0.49 7.86 11.55
CA LYS A 340 -1.74 7.22 11.11
C LYS A 340 -2.46 8.05 10.06
#